data_252e3035e665a4af2e77425f5e6ddda4
#
_entry.id   252e3035e665a4af2e77425f5e6ddda4
#
_cell.length_a   1.000
_cell.length_b   1.000
_cell.length_c   1.000
_cell.angle_alpha   90.00
_cell.angle_beta   90.00
_cell.angle_gamma   90.00
#
_symmetry.space_group_name_H-M   'P 1'
#
loop_
_entity.id
_entity.type
_entity.pdbx_description
1 polymer ?
#
loop_
_entity_poly.entity_id
_entity_poly.type
_entity_poly.pdbx_seq_one_letter_code
_entity_poly.pdbx_strand_id
1 'polypeptide(L)' 'MIKITLPDGSVREYASGVTPHDVALSISEGLARNVISANFNGTTVETVTPLTTDGSLVLYTWNDVDGKKA' A
#
# COMPACT_ATOMS: atom_id res chain seq x y z
N MET A 1 15.29 -6.54 -5.76
CA MET A 1 14.36 -5.56 -5.17
C MET A 1 13.26 -5.27 -6.15
N ILE A 2 12.09 -4.96 -5.66
CA ILE A 2 10.96 -4.62 -6.51
C ILE A 2 10.70 -3.12 -6.41
N LYS A 3 10.10 -2.57 -7.45
CA LYS A 3 9.78 -1.14 -7.50
C LYS A 3 8.29 -0.97 -7.35
N ILE A 4 7.90 -0.21 -6.35
CA ILE A 4 6.48 0.04 -6.05
C ILE A 4 6.17 1.49 -6.38
N THR A 5 5.19 1.68 -7.26
CA THR A 5 4.73 3.01 -7.64
C THR A 5 3.55 3.37 -6.76
N LEU A 6 3.64 4.51 -6.09
CA LEU A 6 2.59 4.98 -5.19
C LEU A 6 1.64 5.93 -5.93
N PRO A 7 0.45 6.15 -5.38
CA PRO A 7 -0.56 6.97 -6.08
C PRO A 7 -0.13 8.40 -6.36
N ASP A 8 0.81 8.91 -5.59
CA ASP A 8 1.30 10.28 -5.81
C ASP A 8 2.35 10.36 -6.91
N GLY A 9 2.65 9.24 -7.55
CA GLY A 9 3.64 9.18 -8.62
C GLY A 9 5.04 8.81 -8.15
N SER A 10 5.23 8.66 -6.87
CA SER A 10 6.54 8.27 -6.33
C SER A 10 6.81 6.80 -6.61
N VAL A 11 8.06 6.47 -6.87
CA VAL A 11 8.49 5.09 -7.01
C VAL A 11 9.49 4.79 -5.90
N ARG A 12 9.24 3.72 -5.17
CA ARG A 12 10.11 3.30 -4.07
C ARG A 12 10.52 1.85 -4.28
N GLU A 13 11.71 1.52 -3.85
CA GLU A 13 12.22 0.16 -3.95
C GLU A 13 12.13 -0.53 -2.61
N TYR A 14 11.72 -1.79 -2.66
CA TYR A 14 11.58 -2.62 -1.46
C TYR A 14 12.08 -4.01 -1.75
N ALA A 15 12.40 -4.74 -0.70
CA ALA A 15 12.76 -6.15 -0.84
C ALA A 15 11.53 -6.94 -1.27
N SER A 16 11.75 -7.96 -2.09
CA SER A 16 10.69 -8.88 -2.47
C SER A 16 10.08 -9.50 -1.21
N GLY A 17 8.75 -9.57 -1.16
CA GLY A 17 8.04 -10.07 0.01
C GLY A 17 7.53 -8.97 0.93
N VAL A 18 7.81 -7.71 0.59
CA VAL A 18 7.30 -6.58 1.36
C VAL A 18 5.77 -6.60 1.31
N THR A 19 5.13 -6.21 2.42
CA THR A 19 3.67 -6.15 2.46
C THR A 19 3.21 -4.71 2.31
N PRO A 20 1.94 -4.50 1.93
CA PRO A 20 1.39 -3.14 1.91
C PRO A 20 1.54 -2.44 3.26
N HIS A 21 1.43 -3.18 4.35
CA HIS A 21 1.62 -2.60 5.67
C HIS A 21 3.05 -2.10 5.84
N ASP A 22 4.03 -2.86 5.36
CA ASP A 22 5.42 -2.43 5.43
C ASP A 22 5.66 -1.18 4.61
N VAL A 23 5.02 -1.10 3.43
CA VAL A 23 5.13 0.09 2.60
C VAL A 23 4.53 1.29 3.34
N ALA A 24 3.38 1.10 3.96
CA ALA A 24 2.74 2.17 4.72
C ALA A 24 3.63 2.63 5.87
N LEU A 25 4.26 1.69 6.57
CA LEU A 25 5.17 2.03 7.67
C LEU A 25 6.34 2.88 7.19
N SER A 26 6.84 2.58 5.99
CA SER A 26 7.97 3.35 5.45
C SER A 26 7.57 4.78 5.13
N ILE A 27 6.29 5.03 4.95
CA ILE A 27 5.79 6.37 4.68
C ILE A 27 5.45 7.07 5.99
N SER A 28 4.68 6.41 6.84
CA SER A 28 4.20 7.00 8.09
C SER A 28 3.62 5.93 8.99
N GLU A 29 3.96 5.96 10.26
CA GLU A 29 3.36 5.06 11.22
C GLU A 29 1.86 5.28 11.33
N GLY A 30 1.45 6.54 11.27
CA GLY A 30 0.02 6.85 11.32
C GLY A 30 -0.73 6.24 10.16
N LEU A 31 -0.12 6.30 8.97
CA LEU A 31 -0.73 5.69 7.81
C LEU A 31 -0.84 4.17 8.00
N ALA A 32 0.21 3.55 8.49
CA ALA A 32 0.21 2.10 8.68
C ALA A 32 -0.86 1.65 9.67
N ARG A 33 -1.13 2.47 10.67
CA ARG A 33 -2.16 2.15 11.65
C ARG A 33 -3.56 2.23 11.07
N ASN A 34 -3.74 3.06 10.06
CA ASN A 34 -5.06 3.31 9.50
C ASN A 34 -5.33 2.53 8.22
N VAL A 35 -4.31 1.94 7.62
CA VAL A 35 -4.52 1.22 6.36
C VAL A 35 -5.27 -0.08 6.64
N ILE A 36 -6.32 -0.32 5.89
CA ILE A 36 -7.18 -1.49 6.09
C ILE A 36 -7.14 -2.44 4.91
N SER A 37 -6.78 -1.96 3.73
CA SER A 37 -6.63 -2.82 2.57
C SER A 37 -5.77 -2.09 1.56
N ALA A 38 -5.48 -2.74 0.47
CA ALA A 38 -4.66 -2.16 -0.58
C ALA A 38 -5.08 -2.70 -1.92
N ASN A 39 -4.63 -2.02 -2.97
CA ASN A 39 -4.84 -2.47 -4.33
C ASN A 39 -3.48 -2.51 -5.00
N PHE A 40 -3.14 -3.66 -5.56
CA PHE A 40 -1.85 -3.85 -6.23
C PHE A 40 -2.11 -4.23 -7.67
N ASN A 41 -1.72 -3.37 -8.60
CA ASN A 41 -1.91 -3.59 -10.04
C ASN A 41 -3.37 -3.84 -10.39
N GLY A 42 -4.28 -3.16 -9.70
CA GLY A 42 -5.70 -3.30 -9.95
C GLY A 42 -6.38 -4.44 -9.21
N THR A 43 -5.64 -5.18 -8.40
CA THR A 43 -6.20 -6.29 -7.63
C THR A 43 -6.19 -5.92 -6.15
N THR A 44 -7.32 -6.09 -5.49
CA THR A 44 -7.41 -5.84 -4.05
C THR A 44 -6.61 -6.90 -3.30
N VAL A 45 -5.75 -6.45 -2.40
CA VAL A 45 -4.94 -7.36 -1.58
C VAL A 45 -5.06 -6.92 -0.14
N GLU A 46 -4.72 -7.83 0.76
CA GLU A 46 -4.70 -7.51 2.18
C GLU A 46 -3.39 -6.86 2.54
N THR A 47 -3.38 -6.17 3.68
CA THR A 47 -2.20 -5.43 4.11
C THR A 47 -1.03 -6.35 4.46
N VAL A 48 -1.28 -7.63 4.64
CA VAL A 48 -0.23 -8.61 4.97
C VAL A 48 0.15 -9.47 3.78
N THR A 49 -0.37 -9.18 2.60
CA THR A 49 -0.06 -9.96 1.40
C THR A 49 1.33 -9.61 0.90
N PRO A 50 2.24 -10.57 0.77
CA PRO A 50 3.59 -10.26 0.29
C PRO A 50 3.57 -9.83 -1.18
N LEU A 51 4.30 -8.77 -1.48
CA LEU A 51 4.44 -8.27 -2.85
C LEU A 51 5.77 -8.74 -3.38
N THR A 52 5.76 -9.39 -4.53
CA THR A 52 6.96 -10.02 -5.07
C THR A 52 7.34 -9.51 -6.46
N THR A 53 6.57 -8.59 -7.02
CA THR A 53 6.88 -8.02 -8.34
C THR A 53 6.73 -6.51 -8.30
N ASP A 54 7.28 -5.84 -9.31
CA ASP A 54 7.06 -4.42 -9.49
C ASP A 54 5.59 -4.16 -9.77
N GLY A 55 5.11 -3.01 -9.37
CA GLY A 55 3.74 -2.65 -9.68
C GLY A 55 3.30 -1.40 -8.97
N SER A 56 2.03 -1.06 -9.17
CA SER A 56 1.42 0.11 -8.55
C SER A 56 0.65 -0.32 -7.32
N LEU A 57 0.83 0.41 -6.24
CA LEU A 57 0.17 0.08 -4.97
C LEU A 57 -0.65 1.27 -4.52
N VAL A 58 -1.90 1.02 -4.17
CA VAL A 58 -2.78 2.02 -3.57
C VAL A 58 -3.14 1.52 -2.18
N LEU A 59 -3.03 2.38 -1.20
CA LEU A 59 -3.35 2.03 0.19
C LEU A 59 -4.67 2.67 0.56
N TYR A 60 -5.58 1.87 1.09
CA TYR A 60 -6.89 2.35 1.53
C TYR A 60 -6.92 2.41 3.04
N THR A 61 -7.34 3.54 3.56
CA THR A 61 -7.47 3.74 5.00
C THR A 61 -8.93 3.87 5.35
N TRP A 62 -9.22 3.97 6.63
CA TRP A 62 -10.58 4.21 7.08
C TRP A 62 -11.17 5.44 6.42
N ASN A 63 -10.36 6.49 6.28
CA ASN A 63 -10.84 7.72 5.66
C ASN A 63 -11.18 7.51 4.20
N ASP A 64 -10.39 6.71 3.51
CA ASP A 64 -10.66 6.45 2.09
C ASP A 64 -11.90 5.61 1.90
N VAL A 65 -12.12 4.64 2.78
CA VAL A 65 -13.23 3.71 2.64
C VAL A 65 -14.53 4.34 3.08
N ASP A 66 -14.51 5.00 4.22
CA ASP A 66 -15.71 5.60 4.78
C ASP A 66 -15.79 7.07 4.52
N GLY A 67 -14.67 7.66 4.23
CA GLY A 67 -14.63 9.10 4.09
C GLY A 67 -15.56 9.61 3.04
N LYS A 68 -15.77 8.81 2.05
CA LYS A 68 -16.63 9.24 1.01
C LYS A 68 -18.03 9.39 1.50
N LYS A 69 -18.42 8.72 2.53
CA LYS A 69 -19.70 8.91 3.07
C LYS A 69 -19.69 9.50 4.45
N ALA A 70 -18.58 9.64 4.98
CA ALA A 70 -18.48 10.28 6.28
C ALA A 70 -18.70 11.76 6.10
#